data_4c69f923bd87f155a23e4d46ad22888c
#
_entry.id   4c69f923bd87f155a23e4d46ad22888c
#
_cell.length_a   1.000
_cell.length_b   1.000
_cell.length_c   1.000
_cell.angle_alpha   90.00
_cell.angle_beta   90.00
_cell.angle_gamma   90.00
#
_symmetry.space_group_name_H-M   'P 1'
#
loop_
_entity.id
_entity.type
_entity.pdbx_description
1 polymer ?
#
loop_
_entity_poly.entity_id
_entity_poly.type
_entity_poly.pdbx_seq_one_letter_code
_entity_poly.pdbx_strand_id
1 'polypeptide(L)'
;YIRGSIKHKLLHGHNAPNRKKHIDRIVEKLSCTTISTPYQWFLLGTAVHYIADCFTFAHNEFFTGGMAQHMKYEMLLQPIFHNFVNGLKEPQNKYKTYYFNLSFYHKMYQNENRSFLTDCKYIVSSTEKLLDSLELVKDEVPLLSTQINLAK
;
A
#
# COMPACT_ATOMS: atom_id res chain seq x y z
N TYR A 1 7.85 -6.83 26.53
CA TYR A 1 9.06 -6.02 26.21
C TYR A 1 9.14 -5.51 24.76
N ILE A 2 8.03 -5.58 24.02
CA ILE A 2 7.99 -5.09 22.60
C ILE A 2 7.32 -3.71 22.46
N ARG A 3 6.69 -3.19 23.52
CA ARG A 3 5.94 -1.92 23.46
C ARG A 3 6.77 -0.62 23.38
N GLY A 4 8.05 -0.64 23.74
CA GLY A 4 8.89 0.58 23.78
C GLY A 4 9.53 0.95 22.43
N SER A 5 9.84 -0.03 21.59
CA SER A 5 10.57 0.19 20.34
C SER A 5 9.68 0.64 19.17
N ILE A 6 8.39 0.29 19.22
CA ILE A 6 7.41 0.68 18.19
C ILE A 6 7.05 2.16 18.30
N LYS A 7 6.90 2.69 19.52
CA LYS A 7 6.58 4.12 19.73
C LYS A 7 7.65 5.08 19.21
N HIS A 8 8.93 4.74 19.32
CA HIS A 8 10.02 5.63 18.90
C HIS A 8 10.23 5.65 17.38
N LYS A 9 9.95 4.55 16.69
CA LYS A 9 10.00 4.49 15.22
C LYS A 9 8.79 5.13 14.55
N LEU A 10 7.63 5.13 15.21
CA LEU A 10 6.40 5.77 14.72
C LEU A 10 6.51 7.30 14.67
N LEU A 11 7.31 7.92 15.55
CA LEU A 11 7.41 9.38 15.65
C LEU A 11 8.45 10.04 14.74
N HIS A 12 9.44 9.30 14.20
CA HIS A 12 10.57 9.89 13.47
C HIS A 12 10.85 9.32 12.08
N GLY A 13 10.03 8.39 11.57
CA GLY A 13 10.28 7.68 10.32
C GLY A 13 9.28 7.93 9.19
N HIS A 14 8.31 8.81 9.37
CA HIS A 14 7.14 8.91 8.48
C HIS A 14 7.23 9.94 7.36
N ASN A 15 8.43 10.35 6.93
CA ASN A 15 8.57 11.17 5.72
C ASN A 15 8.21 10.32 4.49
N ALA A 16 7.28 10.81 3.67
CA ALA A 16 6.79 10.16 2.45
C ALA A 16 7.91 9.57 1.55
N PRO A 17 9.10 10.20 1.37
CA PRO A 17 10.19 9.64 0.60
C PRO A 17 10.77 8.33 1.18
N ASN A 18 10.82 8.21 2.51
CA ASN A 18 11.37 7.01 3.17
C ASN A 18 10.40 5.84 3.09
N ARG A 19 9.09 6.11 3.18
CA ARG A 19 8.04 5.09 2.99
C ARG A 19 8.07 4.54 1.56
N LYS A 20 8.17 5.41 0.57
CA LYS A 20 8.26 5.00 -0.84
C LYS A 20 9.42 4.02 -1.06
N LYS A 21 10.64 4.38 -0.64
CA LYS A 21 11.81 3.47 -0.77
C LYS A 21 11.58 2.12 -0.09
N HIS A 22 10.86 2.13 1.03
CA HIS A 22 10.58 0.89 1.76
C HIS A 22 9.57 0.02 1.02
N ILE A 23 8.50 0.62 0.49
CA ILE A 23 7.52 -0.06 -0.36
C ILE A 23 8.20 -0.61 -1.62
N ASP A 24 8.98 0.19 -2.33
CA ASP A 24 9.69 -0.23 -3.54
C ASP A 24 10.57 -1.47 -3.28
N ARG A 25 11.31 -1.51 -2.16
CA ARG A 25 12.12 -2.69 -1.76
C ARG A 25 11.29 -3.93 -1.43
N ILE A 26 10.12 -3.74 -0.82
CA ILE A 26 9.20 -4.86 -0.53
C ILE A 26 8.62 -5.39 -1.84
N VAL A 27 8.17 -4.52 -2.71
CA VAL A 27 7.63 -4.88 -4.02
C VAL A 27 8.66 -5.63 -4.83
N GLU A 28 9.90 -5.14 -4.92
CA GLU A 28 11.02 -5.83 -5.59
C GLU A 28 11.22 -7.25 -5.07
N LYS A 29 11.22 -7.44 -3.74
CA LYS A 29 11.35 -8.78 -3.13
C LYS A 29 10.17 -9.70 -3.43
N LEU A 30 8.95 -9.17 -3.48
CA LEU A 30 7.75 -9.96 -3.70
C LEU A 30 7.48 -10.24 -5.18
N SER A 31 7.93 -9.38 -6.08
CA SER A 31 7.73 -9.52 -7.53
C SER A 31 8.40 -10.78 -8.11
N CYS A 32 9.51 -11.20 -7.53
CA CYS A 32 10.29 -12.34 -8.02
C CYS A 32 9.83 -13.71 -7.47
N THR A 33 8.79 -13.74 -6.62
CA THR A 33 8.42 -14.98 -5.90
C THR A 33 6.91 -15.13 -5.74
N THR A 34 6.44 -16.37 -5.69
CA THR A 34 5.07 -16.64 -5.22
C THR A 34 4.97 -16.38 -3.72
N ILE A 35 3.98 -15.60 -3.30
CA ILE A 35 3.75 -15.31 -1.89
C ILE A 35 3.15 -16.54 -1.21
N SER A 36 3.97 -17.30 -0.50
CA SER A 36 3.59 -18.57 0.13
C SER A 36 4.03 -18.68 1.59
N THR A 37 5.06 -17.93 2.01
CA THR A 37 5.60 -18.01 3.36
C THR A 37 4.99 -16.94 4.29
N PRO A 38 4.91 -17.20 5.62
CA PRO A 38 4.48 -16.21 6.59
C PRO A 38 5.26 -14.88 6.52
N TYR A 39 6.56 -14.96 6.21
CA TYR A 39 7.40 -13.78 6.05
C TYR A 39 6.99 -12.92 4.84
N GLN A 40 6.67 -13.55 3.71
CA GLN A 40 6.20 -12.84 2.52
C GLN A 40 4.84 -12.18 2.75
N TRP A 41 3.93 -12.86 3.43
CA TRP A 41 2.65 -12.28 3.85
C TRP A 41 2.83 -11.10 4.81
N PHE A 42 3.79 -11.19 5.74
CA PHE A 42 4.16 -10.08 6.62
C PHE A 42 4.71 -8.88 5.83
N LEU A 43 5.57 -9.12 4.83
CA LEU A 43 6.08 -8.06 3.95
C LEU A 43 4.94 -7.39 3.15
N LEU A 44 4.04 -8.18 2.58
CA LEU A 44 2.87 -7.64 1.87
C LEU A 44 2.00 -6.78 2.77
N GLY A 45 1.66 -7.27 3.97
CA GLY A 45 0.92 -6.52 4.97
C GLY A 45 1.62 -5.21 5.37
N THR A 46 2.96 -5.24 5.45
CA THR A 46 3.77 -4.04 5.70
C THR A 46 3.68 -3.03 4.57
N ALA A 47 3.72 -3.48 3.30
CA ALA A 47 3.57 -2.60 2.15
C ALA A 47 2.17 -1.96 2.10
N VAL A 48 1.12 -2.76 2.34
CA VAL A 48 -0.27 -2.27 2.41
C VAL A 48 -0.45 -1.25 3.54
N HIS A 49 0.13 -1.50 4.72
CA HIS A 49 0.11 -0.55 5.83
C HIS A 49 0.76 0.80 5.45
N TYR A 50 1.94 0.77 4.84
CA TYR A 50 2.59 2.01 4.40
C TYR A 50 1.83 2.74 3.28
N ILE A 51 1.14 2.01 2.40
CA ILE A 51 0.24 2.61 1.43
C ILE A 51 -0.92 3.32 2.14
N ALA A 52 -1.57 2.66 3.10
CA ALA A 52 -2.64 3.27 3.87
C ALA A 52 -2.17 4.55 4.57
N ASP A 53 -0.99 4.53 5.21
CA ASP A 53 -0.40 5.72 5.81
C ASP A 53 -0.18 6.86 4.80
N CYS A 54 0.29 6.55 3.59
CA CYS A 54 0.52 7.58 2.56
C CYS A 54 -0.77 8.30 2.16
N PHE A 55 -1.90 7.62 2.21
CA PHE A 55 -3.21 8.16 1.81
C PHE A 55 -4.13 8.44 2.99
N THR A 56 -3.62 8.51 4.20
CA THR A 56 -4.34 8.99 5.39
C THR A 56 -3.95 10.43 5.68
N PHE A 57 -4.93 11.33 5.71
CA PHE A 57 -4.69 12.78 5.89
C PHE A 57 -3.80 13.09 7.10
N ALA A 58 -4.03 12.41 8.24
CA ALA A 58 -3.30 12.64 9.47
C ALA A 58 -1.81 12.27 9.40
N HIS A 59 -1.38 11.48 8.40
CA HIS A 59 0.01 11.09 8.18
C HIS A 59 0.77 11.97 7.18
N ASN A 60 0.13 13.00 6.64
CA ASN A 60 0.71 13.84 5.60
C ASN A 60 1.23 15.17 6.14
N GLU A 61 2.18 15.78 5.44
CA GLU A 61 2.87 17.03 5.83
C GLU A 61 1.91 18.22 5.97
N PHE A 62 0.79 18.18 5.28
CA PHE A 62 -0.24 19.21 5.35
C PHE A 62 -1.19 19.06 6.56
N PHE A 63 -1.01 18.03 7.39
CA PHE A 63 -1.72 17.88 8.65
C PHE A 63 -1.01 18.68 9.74
N THR A 64 -1.68 19.70 10.26
CA THR A 64 -1.14 20.62 11.29
C THR A 64 -1.57 20.25 12.70
N GLY A 65 -2.29 19.14 12.87
CA GLY A 65 -2.78 18.69 14.16
C GLY A 65 -1.72 18.03 15.05
N GLY A 66 -1.91 18.09 16.36
CA GLY A 66 -1.10 17.34 17.32
C GLY A 66 -1.50 15.86 17.41
N MET A 67 -0.78 15.09 18.25
CA MET A 67 -0.99 13.65 18.41
C MET A 67 -2.44 13.27 18.77
N ALA A 68 -3.10 14.04 19.63
CA ALA A 68 -4.50 13.77 20.01
C ALA A 68 -5.46 13.92 18.82
N GLN A 69 -5.23 14.90 17.97
CA GLN A 69 -6.01 15.12 16.75
C GLN A 69 -5.72 14.04 15.70
N HIS A 70 -4.47 13.60 15.58
CA HIS A 70 -4.08 12.48 14.74
C HIS A 70 -4.83 11.19 15.15
N MET A 71 -4.75 10.81 16.43
CA MET A 71 -5.47 9.63 16.94
C MET A 71 -6.99 9.74 16.75
N LYS A 72 -7.55 10.95 16.97
CA LYS A 72 -8.98 11.19 16.74
C LYS A 72 -9.35 11.01 15.27
N TYR A 73 -8.50 11.48 14.35
CA TYR A 73 -8.70 11.30 12.90
C TYR A 73 -8.76 9.82 12.53
N GLU A 74 -7.80 9.03 12.98
CA GLU A 74 -7.75 7.59 12.71
C GLU A 74 -8.96 6.84 13.30
N MET A 75 -9.36 7.18 14.54
CA MET A 75 -10.56 6.61 15.17
C MET A 75 -11.84 6.88 14.37
N LEU A 76 -11.95 8.05 13.74
CA LEU A 76 -13.10 8.41 12.91
C LEU A 76 -13.02 7.78 11.52
N LEU A 77 -11.83 7.66 10.95
CA LEU A 77 -11.60 7.03 9.64
C LEU A 77 -11.94 5.55 9.67
N GLN A 78 -11.61 4.83 10.73
CA GLN A 78 -11.75 3.37 10.83
C GLN A 78 -13.17 2.85 10.50
N PRO A 79 -14.26 3.31 11.13
CA PRO A 79 -15.61 2.85 10.81
C PRO A 79 -16.05 3.27 9.40
N ILE A 80 -15.61 4.45 8.93
CA ILE A 80 -15.91 4.93 7.58
C ILE A 80 -15.23 4.02 6.55
N PHE A 81 -13.95 3.68 6.77
CA PHE A 81 -13.20 2.78 5.90
C PHE A 81 -13.83 1.38 5.85
N HIS A 82 -14.23 0.84 7.01
CA HIS A 82 -14.93 -0.45 7.07
C HIS A 82 -16.22 -0.43 6.23
N ASN A 83 -17.06 0.59 6.41
CA ASN A 83 -18.29 0.73 5.64
C ASN A 83 -18.03 0.94 4.14
N PHE A 84 -16.99 1.71 3.80
CA PHE A 84 -16.57 1.92 2.43
C PHE A 84 -16.18 0.62 1.75
N VAL A 85 -15.32 -0.19 2.37
CA VAL A 85 -14.87 -1.48 1.83
C VAL A 85 -16.03 -2.46 1.69
N ASN A 86 -16.91 -2.54 2.69
CA ASN A 86 -18.09 -3.42 2.62
C ASN A 86 -19.11 -2.99 1.56
N GLY A 87 -19.11 -1.72 1.17
CA GLY A 87 -19.96 -1.20 0.09
C GLY A 87 -19.37 -1.36 -1.31
N LEU A 88 -18.12 -1.79 -1.44
CA LEU A 88 -17.51 -2.03 -2.75
C LEU A 88 -18.20 -3.21 -3.44
N LYS A 89 -18.62 -2.97 -4.68
CA LYS A 89 -19.07 -4.05 -5.56
C LYS A 89 -17.86 -4.65 -6.26
N GLU A 90 -17.89 -5.96 -6.56
CA GLU A 90 -16.87 -6.58 -7.39
C GLU A 90 -16.66 -5.77 -8.69
N PRO A 91 -15.42 -5.44 -9.05
CA PRO A 91 -15.15 -4.67 -10.25
C PRO A 91 -15.54 -5.49 -11.48
N GLN A 92 -16.46 -4.94 -12.30
CA GLN A 92 -16.96 -5.62 -13.51
C GLN A 92 -15.92 -5.69 -14.63
N ASN A 93 -14.87 -4.84 -14.60
CA ASN A 93 -13.76 -4.84 -15.55
C ASN A 93 -12.45 -4.56 -14.81
N LYS A 94 -11.65 -5.58 -14.60
CA LYS A 94 -10.27 -5.41 -14.14
C LYS A 94 -9.38 -5.09 -15.35
N TYR A 95 -9.13 -3.80 -15.59
CA TYR A 95 -7.95 -3.42 -16.36
C TYR A 95 -6.73 -3.66 -15.48
N LYS A 96 -5.97 -4.70 -15.77
CA LYS A 96 -4.70 -4.98 -15.09
C LYS A 96 -3.75 -3.81 -15.30
N THR A 97 -3.23 -3.24 -14.23
CA THR A 97 -2.28 -2.14 -14.28
C THR A 97 -0.87 -2.69 -14.15
N TYR A 98 -0.09 -2.64 -15.22
CA TYR A 98 1.28 -3.19 -15.28
C TYR A 98 2.31 -2.44 -14.43
N TYR A 99 1.97 -1.27 -13.90
CA TYR A 99 2.92 -0.46 -13.15
C TYR A 99 2.25 0.33 -12.03
N PHE A 100 2.70 0.07 -10.80
CA PHE A 100 2.29 0.83 -9.62
C PHE A 100 3.28 1.96 -9.34
N ASN A 101 2.83 3.21 -9.44
CA ASN A 101 3.64 4.38 -9.12
C ASN A 101 3.05 5.17 -7.94
N LEU A 102 3.51 4.84 -6.73
CA LEU A 102 3.04 5.48 -5.50
C LEU A 102 3.21 7.01 -5.51
N SER A 103 4.33 7.52 -6.06
CA SER A 103 4.57 8.96 -6.11
C SER A 103 3.56 9.70 -6.98
N PHE A 104 3.17 9.11 -8.09
CA PHE A 104 2.13 9.68 -8.97
C PHE A 104 0.78 9.73 -8.26
N TYR A 105 0.35 8.63 -7.63
CA TYR A 105 -0.92 8.59 -6.89
C TYR A 105 -0.91 9.51 -5.67
N HIS A 106 0.22 9.59 -4.96
CA HIS A 106 0.33 10.50 -3.82
C HIS A 106 0.25 11.97 -4.24
N LYS A 107 0.85 12.35 -5.37
CA LYS A 107 0.72 13.69 -5.93
C LYS A 107 -0.72 14.02 -6.34
N MET A 108 -1.45 13.06 -6.92
CA MET A 108 -2.87 13.23 -7.21
C MET A 108 -3.68 13.44 -5.92
N TYR A 109 -3.47 12.59 -4.92
CA TYR A 109 -4.12 12.68 -3.62
C TYR A 109 -3.91 14.05 -2.94
N GLN A 110 -2.71 14.63 -3.04
CA GLN A 110 -2.41 15.93 -2.47
C GLN A 110 -3.22 17.08 -3.10
N ASN A 111 -3.68 16.91 -4.34
CA ASN A 111 -4.49 17.90 -5.07
C ASN A 111 -5.99 17.70 -4.91
N GLU A 112 -6.43 16.63 -4.26
CA GLU A 112 -7.84 16.34 -4.03
C GLU A 112 -8.42 17.10 -2.83
N ASN A 113 -9.75 17.23 -2.82
CA ASN A 113 -10.47 17.71 -1.65
C ASN A 113 -10.32 16.71 -0.49
N ARG A 114 -9.88 17.22 0.64
CA ARG A 114 -9.63 16.42 1.85
C ARG A 114 -10.92 15.93 2.48
N SER A 115 -11.09 14.62 2.52
CA SER A 115 -12.21 13.97 3.20
C SER A 115 -11.85 12.54 3.55
N PHE A 116 -12.53 11.94 4.51
CA PHE A 116 -12.39 10.52 4.81
C PHE A 116 -12.68 9.64 3.59
N LEU A 117 -13.62 10.02 2.73
CA LEU A 117 -13.92 9.28 1.51
C LEU A 117 -12.78 9.35 0.49
N THR A 118 -12.08 10.48 0.41
CA THR A 118 -10.87 10.63 -0.41
C THR A 118 -9.79 9.68 0.07
N ASP A 119 -9.51 9.65 1.38
CA ASP A 119 -8.58 8.70 1.98
C ASP A 119 -8.96 7.26 1.62
N CYS A 120 -10.21 6.86 1.87
CA CYS A 120 -10.70 5.51 1.58
C CYS A 120 -10.48 5.12 0.11
N LYS A 121 -10.85 6.00 -0.84
CA LYS A 121 -10.69 5.76 -2.28
C LYS A 121 -9.22 5.52 -2.65
N TYR A 122 -8.33 6.39 -2.17
CA TYR A 122 -6.91 6.28 -2.52
C TYR A 122 -6.22 5.09 -1.84
N ILE A 123 -6.57 4.77 -0.60
CA ILE A 123 -6.07 3.58 0.10
C ILE A 123 -6.45 2.32 -0.68
N VAL A 124 -7.73 2.16 -1.00
CA VAL A 124 -8.22 0.96 -1.71
C VAL A 124 -7.63 0.87 -3.11
N SER A 125 -7.77 1.93 -3.93
CA SER A 125 -7.31 1.88 -5.31
C SER A 125 -5.79 1.69 -5.44
N SER A 126 -5.00 2.25 -4.53
CA SER A 126 -3.54 2.07 -4.52
C SER A 126 -3.14 0.68 -4.06
N THR A 127 -3.87 0.11 -3.10
CA THR A 127 -3.65 -1.27 -2.65
C THR A 127 -4.00 -2.27 -3.75
N GLU A 128 -5.13 -2.10 -4.44
CA GLU A 128 -5.51 -2.95 -5.58
C GLU A 128 -4.43 -2.92 -6.67
N LYS A 129 -3.93 -1.74 -7.04
CA LYS A 129 -2.87 -1.60 -8.05
C LYS A 129 -1.55 -2.23 -7.63
N LEU A 130 -1.20 -2.17 -6.34
CA LEU A 130 -0.06 -2.91 -5.81
C LEU A 130 -0.26 -4.42 -6.01
N LEU A 131 -1.41 -4.95 -5.61
CA LEU A 131 -1.72 -6.38 -5.73
C LEU A 131 -1.72 -6.83 -7.19
N ASP A 132 -2.35 -6.08 -8.09
CA ASP A 132 -2.35 -6.35 -9.52
C ASP A 132 -0.91 -6.40 -10.08
N SER A 133 -0.04 -5.49 -9.67
CA SER A 133 1.36 -5.46 -10.12
C SER A 133 2.15 -6.68 -9.65
N LEU A 134 1.84 -7.23 -8.47
CA LEU A 134 2.47 -8.44 -7.95
C LEU A 134 1.94 -9.72 -8.61
N GLU A 135 0.68 -9.76 -8.98
CA GLU A 135 0.07 -10.88 -9.70
C GLU A 135 0.60 -11.00 -11.14
N LEU A 136 0.80 -9.87 -11.83
CA LEU A 136 1.25 -9.83 -13.21
C LEU A 136 2.68 -10.35 -13.41
N VAL A 137 3.56 -10.08 -12.46
CA VAL A 137 4.93 -10.61 -12.49
C VAL A 137 4.95 -12.14 -12.39
N LYS A 138 3.94 -12.76 -11.78
CA LYS A 138 3.83 -14.22 -11.66
C LYS A 138 3.44 -14.89 -12.98
N ASP A 139 2.62 -14.24 -13.80
CA ASP A 139 2.15 -14.79 -15.07
C ASP A 139 3.24 -14.77 -16.16
N GLU A 140 4.25 -13.90 -16.05
CA GLU A 140 5.36 -13.80 -17.02
C GLU A 140 6.55 -14.74 -16.76
N VAL A 141 6.74 -15.23 -15.53
CA VAL A 141 7.89 -16.07 -15.14
C VAL A 141 7.84 -17.50 -15.70
N PRO A 142 6.70 -18.16 -15.99
CA PRO A 142 6.69 -19.53 -16.52
C PRO A 142 7.23 -19.68 -17.95
N LEU A 143 7.26 -18.61 -18.76
CA LEU A 143 7.65 -18.72 -20.17
C LEU A 143 9.18 -18.80 -20.40
N LEU A 144 9.99 -18.28 -19.48
CA LEU A 144 11.45 -18.28 -19.64
C LEU A 144 12.12 -19.58 -19.12
N SER A 145 11.49 -20.29 -18.19
CA SER A 145 12.07 -21.54 -17.65
C SER A 145 11.86 -22.76 -18.53
N THR A 146 10.89 -22.73 -19.45
CA THR A 146 10.59 -23.87 -20.35
C THR A 146 11.49 -23.89 -21.60
N GLN A 147 12.12 -22.79 -21.98
CA GLN A 147 12.98 -22.73 -23.17
C GLN A 147 14.43 -23.16 -22.90
N ILE A 148 14.86 -23.23 -21.63
CA ILE A 148 16.25 -23.62 -21.30
C ILE A 148 16.45 -25.17 -21.26
N ASN A 149 15.35 -25.93 -21.15
CA ASN A 149 15.44 -27.40 -21.07
C ASN A 149 15.31 -28.15 -22.41
N LEU A 150 15.21 -27.46 -23.54
CA LEU A 150 15.13 -28.10 -24.90
C LEU A 150 16.43 -28.03 -25.70
N ALA A 151 17.54 -27.56 -25.08
CA ALA A 151 18.86 -27.48 -25.72
C ALA A 151 19.89 -28.38 -24.97
N LYS A 152 19.56 -29.67 -24.78
CA LYS A 152 20.53 -30.74 -24.42
C LYS A 152 20.25 -31.99 -25.22
#